data_4756e8efe427b3214944c9404749b21f
#
_entry.id   4756e8efe427b3214944c9404749b21f
#
_cell.length_a   1.000
_cell.length_b   1.000
_cell.length_c   1.000
_cell.angle_alpha   90.00
_cell.angle_beta   90.00
_cell.angle_gamma   90.00
#
_symmetry.space_group_name_H-M   'P 1'
#
loop_
_entity.id
_entity.type
_entity.pdbx_description
1 polymer ?
#
loop_
_entity_poly.entity_id
_entity_poly.type
_entity_poly.pdbx_seq_one_letter_code
_entity_poly.pdbx_strand_id
1 'polypeptide(L)'
;MGKARLAIVAAVVLLAASAAGAAIAVSGDITGFPNKIATVDLAGYKLQTFYPLGTNTGNTFDQNYVSGSRVSAVGVKGPGTGLVFKSKYIAMPVGHKLLMVTWYLNKGTLTDVFLMNFKSGVVSDVAPNKKPQSLGTVKILKTGSHPIP
;
A
#
# COMPACT_ATOMS: atom_id res chain seq x y z
N MET A 1 4.01 -25.14 -10.47
CA MET A 1 3.40 -23.81 -10.18
C MET A 1 3.80 -23.20 -8.84
N GLY A 2 4.69 -23.79 -8.04
CA GLY A 2 4.95 -23.35 -6.67
C GLY A 2 6.15 -22.42 -6.47
N LYS A 3 7.24 -22.60 -7.19
CA LYS A 3 8.52 -21.96 -6.86
C LYS A 3 8.61 -20.46 -7.18
N ALA A 4 8.02 -20.00 -8.28
CA ALA A 4 8.06 -18.57 -8.65
C ALA A 4 7.19 -17.69 -7.76
N ARG A 5 6.05 -18.21 -7.26
CA ARG A 5 5.17 -17.46 -6.36
C ARG A 5 5.74 -17.29 -4.95
N LEU A 6 6.50 -18.30 -4.49
CA LEU A 6 7.16 -18.24 -3.18
C LEU A 6 8.31 -17.21 -3.16
N ALA A 7 9.04 -17.09 -4.27
CA ALA A 7 10.13 -16.11 -4.40
C ALA A 7 9.61 -14.65 -4.37
N ILE A 8 8.45 -14.37 -5.00
CA ILE A 8 7.85 -13.03 -5.01
C ILE A 8 7.36 -12.65 -3.60
N VAL A 9 6.76 -13.59 -2.87
CA VAL A 9 6.30 -13.35 -1.49
C VAL A 9 7.50 -13.12 -0.57
N ALA A 10 8.58 -13.87 -0.73
CA ALA A 10 9.80 -13.68 0.05
C ALA A 10 10.49 -12.34 -0.23
N ALA A 11 10.52 -11.87 -1.49
CA ALA A 11 11.09 -10.59 -1.86
C ALA A 11 10.30 -9.40 -1.29
N VAL A 12 8.96 -9.49 -1.28
CA VAL A 12 8.08 -8.45 -0.70
C VAL A 12 8.24 -8.38 0.82
N VAL A 13 8.39 -9.52 1.50
CA VAL A 13 8.62 -9.57 2.95
C VAL A 13 10.01 -9.04 3.31
N LEU A 14 11.03 -9.31 2.51
CA LEU A 14 12.39 -8.76 2.72
C LEU A 14 12.46 -7.25 2.50
N LEU A 15 11.75 -6.68 1.52
CA LEU A 15 11.66 -5.23 1.32
C LEU A 15 10.94 -4.53 2.47
N ALA A 16 9.96 -5.14 3.09
CA ALA A 16 9.27 -4.60 4.26
C ALA A 16 10.13 -4.68 5.54
N ALA A 17 11.01 -5.68 5.66
CA ALA A 17 11.90 -5.84 6.80
C ALA A 17 13.15 -4.94 6.75
N SER A 18 13.61 -4.53 5.56
CA SER A 18 14.81 -3.72 5.37
C SER A 18 14.65 -2.23 5.70
N ALA A 19 13.42 -1.77 5.99
CA ALA A 19 13.18 -0.40 6.46
C ALA A 19 13.73 -0.11 7.87
N ALA A 20 14.34 -1.08 8.53
CA ALA A 20 14.97 -0.95 9.84
C ALA A 20 16.51 -0.92 9.73
N GLY A 21 17.05 -0.06 8.88
CA GLY A 21 18.44 0.44 9.02
C GLY A 21 19.60 -0.52 8.71
N ALA A 22 19.38 -1.68 8.11
CA ALA A 22 20.44 -2.52 7.58
C ALA A 22 20.33 -2.57 6.05
N ALA A 23 21.23 -1.90 5.35
CA ALA A 23 21.41 -2.09 3.92
C ALA A 23 21.91 -3.52 3.69
N ILE A 24 21.02 -4.45 3.41
CA ILE A 24 21.41 -5.75 2.88
C ILE A 24 21.78 -5.51 1.42
N ALA A 25 23.07 -5.43 1.14
CA ALA A 25 23.57 -5.52 -0.23
C ALA A 25 23.24 -6.93 -0.74
N VAL A 26 22.11 -7.07 -1.41
CA VAL A 26 21.82 -8.28 -2.19
C VAL A 26 22.63 -8.18 -3.48
N SER A 27 23.89 -8.59 -3.42
CA SER A 27 24.71 -8.84 -4.59
C SER A 27 24.37 -10.23 -5.12
N GLY A 28 23.29 -10.35 -5.82
CA GLY A 28 22.92 -11.54 -6.58
C GLY A 28 22.20 -11.08 -7.82
N ASP A 29 22.64 -11.58 -8.98
CA ASP A 29 21.88 -11.45 -10.23
C ASP A 29 20.49 -12.04 -10.00
N ILE A 30 19.49 -11.16 -9.74
CA ILE A 30 18.08 -11.56 -9.70
C ILE A 30 17.65 -11.67 -11.16
N THR A 31 18.09 -12.75 -11.81
CA THR A 31 17.64 -13.11 -13.14
C THR A 31 16.18 -13.54 -13.05
N GLY A 32 15.28 -12.82 -13.71
CA GLY A 32 13.87 -13.15 -13.78
C GLY A 32 12.90 -12.09 -13.27
N PHE A 33 13.35 -10.96 -12.78
CA PHE A 33 12.46 -9.82 -12.58
C PHE A 33 12.13 -9.18 -13.94
N PRO A 34 10.85 -8.92 -14.23
CA PRO A 34 10.49 -8.17 -15.43
C PRO A 34 11.19 -6.81 -15.38
N ASN A 35 11.84 -6.41 -16.45
CA ASN A 35 12.53 -5.12 -16.58
C ASN A 35 11.60 -3.90 -16.39
N LYS A 36 10.31 -4.14 -16.24
CA LYS A 36 9.30 -3.13 -15.99
C LYS A 36 8.25 -3.69 -15.00
N ILE A 37 8.18 -3.11 -13.82
CA ILE A 37 7.12 -3.43 -12.86
C ILE A 37 5.83 -2.79 -13.39
N ALA A 38 4.80 -3.62 -13.60
CA ALA A 38 3.48 -3.13 -13.98
C ALA A 38 2.92 -2.26 -12.83
N THR A 39 2.43 -1.08 -13.17
CA THR A 39 1.75 -0.19 -12.22
C THR A 39 0.27 -0.10 -12.57
N VAL A 40 -0.55 0.14 -11.55
CA VAL A 40 -1.99 0.35 -11.67
C VAL A 40 -2.30 1.82 -11.45
N ASP A 41 -3.06 2.41 -12.36
CA ASP A 41 -3.58 3.75 -12.17
C ASP A 41 -4.87 3.69 -11.34
N LEU A 42 -4.83 4.27 -10.13
CA LEU A 42 -6.00 4.38 -9.24
C LEU A 42 -6.74 5.72 -9.38
N ALA A 43 -6.43 6.54 -10.39
CA ALA A 43 -7.11 7.82 -10.59
C ALA A 43 -8.64 7.67 -10.61
N GLY A 44 -9.31 8.53 -9.83
CA GLY A 44 -10.76 8.53 -9.69
C GLY A 44 -11.30 7.58 -8.61
N TYR A 45 -10.49 6.64 -8.10
CA TYR A 45 -10.93 5.79 -6.99
C TYR A 45 -11.09 6.61 -5.71
N LYS A 46 -12.15 6.29 -4.97
CA LYS A 46 -12.29 6.65 -3.55
C LYS A 46 -12.37 5.38 -2.74
N LEU A 47 -11.47 5.24 -1.80
CA LEU A 47 -11.39 4.10 -0.90
C LEU A 47 -11.64 4.57 0.52
N GLN A 48 -12.20 3.70 1.35
CA GLN A 48 -12.28 3.90 2.79
C GLN A 48 -11.54 2.78 3.48
N THR A 49 -10.66 3.12 4.42
CA THR A 49 -9.97 2.15 5.27
C THR A 49 -10.40 2.35 6.73
N PHE A 50 -10.64 1.23 7.43
CA PHE A 50 -10.91 1.21 8.87
C PHE A 50 -9.95 0.25 9.55
N TYR A 51 -9.34 0.68 10.65
CA TYR A 51 -8.32 -0.07 11.37
C TYR A 51 -8.79 -0.46 12.78
N PRO A 52 -9.26 -1.70 13.00
CA PRO A 52 -9.56 -2.21 14.34
C PRO A 52 -8.31 -2.54 15.14
N LEU A 53 -7.14 -2.73 14.50
CA LEU A 53 -5.91 -3.18 15.14
C LEU A 53 -4.70 -2.35 14.67
N GLY A 54 -3.72 -2.20 15.56
CA GLY A 54 -2.42 -1.59 15.26
C GLY A 54 -2.32 -0.12 15.61
N THR A 55 -1.34 0.57 15.02
CA THR A 55 -1.04 1.99 15.30
C THR A 55 -2.22 2.92 14.97
N ASN A 56 -2.99 2.58 13.94
CA ASN A 56 -4.14 3.35 13.49
C ASN A 56 -5.48 2.89 14.10
N THR A 57 -5.45 2.14 15.21
CA THR A 57 -6.64 1.57 15.84
C THR A 57 -7.75 2.60 16.05
N GLY A 58 -8.97 2.23 15.66
CA GLY A 58 -10.18 3.05 15.76
C GLY A 58 -10.35 4.09 14.66
N ASN A 59 -9.32 4.33 13.83
CA ASN A 59 -9.38 5.31 12.78
C ASN A 59 -10.07 4.78 11.52
N THR A 60 -10.82 5.67 10.87
CA THR A 60 -11.33 5.50 9.51
C THR A 60 -10.79 6.63 8.66
N PHE A 61 -10.23 6.30 7.49
CA PHE A 61 -9.72 7.28 6.54
C PHE A 61 -10.42 7.11 5.19
N ASP A 62 -10.87 8.24 4.63
CA ASP A 62 -11.29 8.31 3.23
C ASP A 62 -10.09 8.71 2.37
N GLN A 63 -9.74 7.87 1.41
CA GLN A 63 -8.64 8.07 0.48
C GLN A 63 -9.20 8.43 -0.90
N ASN A 64 -8.73 9.53 -1.46
CA ASN A 64 -9.11 9.99 -2.80
C ASN A 64 -7.88 9.97 -3.72
N TYR A 65 -7.87 9.09 -4.69
CA TYR A 65 -6.82 8.98 -5.71
C TYR A 65 -7.11 9.97 -6.83
N VAL A 66 -6.50 11.15 -6.74
CA VAL A 66 -6.82 12.31 -7.58
C VAL A 66 -6.29 12.15 -9.01
N SER A 67 -5.15 11.49 -9.17
CA SER A 67 -4.51 11.21 -10.46
C SER A 67 -3.72 9.91 -10.36
N GLY A 68 -3.09 9.49 -11.45
CA GLY A 68 -2.26 8.27 -11.49
C GLY A 68 -1.03 8.28 -10.57
N SER A 69 -0.77 9.37 -9.85
CA SER A 69 0.37 9.48 -8.95
C SER A 69 0.10 10.24 -7.65
N ARG A 70 -1.11 10.77 -7.45
CA ARG A 70 -1.45 11.60 -6.28
C ARG A 70 -2.65 11.08 -5.55
N VAL A 71 -2.52 11.03 -4.22
CA VAL A 71 -3.58 10.63 -3.30
C VAL A 71 -3.71 11.66 -2.19
N SER A 72 -4.93 11.88 -1.74
CA SER A 72 -5.23 12.56 -0.48
C SER A 72 -6.04 11.66 0.42
N ALA A 73 -5.82 11.73 1.72
CA ALA A 73 -6.63 11.04 2.69
C ALA A 73 -7.07 11.99 3.79
N VAL A 74 -8.25 11.73 4.34
CA VAL A 74 -8.79 12.46 5.48
C VAL A 74 -9.32 11.48 6.51
N GLY A 75 -8.97 11.71 7.77
CA GLY A 75 -9.55 11.00 8.89
C GLY A 75 -11.00 11.42 9.09
N VAL A 76 -11.93 10.47 8.95
CA VAL A 76 -13.39 10.73 9.03
C VAL A 76 -14.00 10.19 10.32
N LYS A 77 -13.31 9.26 11.01
CA LYS A 77 -13.75 8.71 12.30
C LYS A 77 -12.55 8.29 13.14
N GLY A 78 -12.69 8.35 14.45
CA GLY A 78 -11.70 7.94 15.44
C GLY A 78 -10.75 9.07 15.85
N PRO A 79 -9.66 8.73 16.57
CA PRO A 79 -8.67 9.71 17.05
C PRO A 79 -8.04 10.58 15.96
N GLY A 80 -7.97 10.06 14.74
CA GLY A 80 -7.41 10.77 13.59
C GLY A 80 -8.42 11.63 12.81
N THR A 81 -9.63 11.86 13.33
CA THR A 81 -10.64 12.67 12.66
C THR A 81 -10.12 14.07 12.36
N GLY A 82 -10.27 14.52 11.12
CA GLY A 82 -9.80 15.83 10.65
C GLY A 82 -8.33 15.87 10.20
N LEU A 83 -7.53 14.82 10.45
CA LEU A 83 -6.18 14.74 9.89
C LEU A 83 -6.25 14.63 8.36
N VAL A 84 -5.44 15.43 7.69
CA VAL A 84 -5.36 15.43 6.22
C VAL A 84 -3.96 15.05 5.78
N PHE A 85 -3.89 14.07 4.89
CA PHE A 85 -2.65 13.60 4.27
C PHE A 85 -2.70 13.88 2.76
N LYS A 86 -1.59 14.33 2.20
CA LYS A 86 -1.40 14.46 0.75
C LYS A 86 -0.08 13.80 0.38
N SER A 87 -0.12 12.87 -0.55
CA SER A 87 1.05 12.06 -0.90
C SER A 87 1.08 11.78 -2.40
N LYS A 88 2.26 11.40 -2.88
CA LYS A 88 2.38 10.65 -4.14
C LYS A 88 2.20 9.17 -3.82
N TYR A 89 1.78 8.39 -4.82
CA TYR A 89 1.67 6.95 -4.67
C TYR A 89 2.19 6.20 -5.90
N ILE A 90 2.54 4.94 -5.67
CA ILE A 90 2.72 3.92 -6.69
C ILE A 90 1.88 2.72 -6.27
N ALA A 91 1.07 2.19 -7.18
CA ALA A 91 0.30 0.98 -6.96
C ALA A 91 0.80 -0.12 -7.90
N MET A 92 1.05 -1.31 -7.37
CA MET A 92 1.53 -2.47 -8.10
C MET A 92 0.61 -3.67 -7.88
N PRO A 93 0.19 -4.39 -8.94
CA PRO A 93 -0.54 -5.61 -8.77
C PRO A 93 0.41 -6.70 -8.26
N VAL A 94 0.09 -7.32 -7.13
CA VAL A 94 0.84 -8.43 -6.55
C VAL A 94 0.04 -9.73 -6.54
N GLY A 95 -1.21 -9.69 -7.01
CA GLY A 95 -2.10 -10.81 -7.20
C GLY A 95 -3.46 -10.36 -7.73
N HIS A 96 -4.34 -11.31 -8.02
CA HIS A 96 -5.71 -10.99 -8.46
C HIS A 96 -6.45 -10.22 -7.37
N LYS A 97 -6.91 -9.01 -7.68
CA LYS A 97 -7.54 -8.07 -6.73
C LYS A 97 -6.67 -7.73 -5.51
N LEU A 98 -5.35 -7.89 -5.62
CA LEU A 98 -4.40 -7.62 -4.56
C LEU A 98 -3.37 -6.61 -5.04
N LEU A 99 -3.37 -5.43 -4.44
CA LEU A 99 -2.43 -4.35 -4.74
C LEU A 99 -1.49 -4.07 -3.57
N MET A 100 -0.23 -3.82 -3.89
CA MET A 100 0.69 -3.11 -3.01
C MET A 100 0.66 -1.63 -3.40
N VAL A 101 0.24 -0.77 -2.49
CA VAL A 101 0.19 0.68 -2.69
C VAL A 101 1.17 1.35 -1.75
N THR A 102 2.09 2.09 -2.30
CA THR A 102 3.14 2.77 -1.56
C THR A 102 2.94 4.26 -1.61
N TRP A 103 2.91 4.92 -0.46
CA TRP A 103 2.81 6.38 -0.38
C TRP A 103 4.17 7.01 -0.09
N TYR A 104 4.40 8.17 -0.72
CA TYR A 104 5.64 8.93 -0.60
C TYR A 104 5.35 10.38 -0.28
N LEU A 105 6.02 10.93 0.72
CA LEU A 105 6.09 12.38 0.94
C LEU A 105 6.93 13.05 -0.17
N ASN A 106 6.87 14.37 -0.20
CA ASN A 106 7.76 15.18 -1.04
C ASN A 106 9.22 14.78 -0.77
N LYS A 107 10.03 14.68 -1.83
CA LYS A 107 11.42 14.22 -1.85
C LYS A 107 11.63 12.69 -1.73
N GLY A 108 10.60 11.89 -2.01
CA GLY A 108 10.75 10.43 -2.10
C GLY A 108 10.79 9.70 -0.76
N THR A 109 10.53 10.37 0.37
CA THR A 109 10.45 9.70 1.67
C THR A 109 9.21 8.80 1.70
N LEU A 110 9.44 7.49 1.90
CA LEU A 110 8.38 6.50 2.08
C LEU A 110 7.62 6.79 3.37
N THR A 111 6.30 6.86 3.30
CA THR A 111 5.44 7.07 4.47
C THR A 111 4.68 5.85 4.89
N ASP A 112 4.05 5.17 3.94
CA ASP A 112 3.20 4.01 4.21
C ASP A 112 3.27 3.02 3.05
N VAL A 113 3.17 1.74 3.38
CA VAL A 113 2.99 0.65 2.43
C VAL A 113 1.70 -0.07 2.78
N PHE A 114 0.75 -0.04 1.87
CA PHE A 114 -0.52 -0.74 2.01
C PHE A 114 -0.51 -2.01 1.17
N LEU A 115 -0.90 -3.12 1.76
CA LEU A 115 -1.29 -4.31 1.03
C LEU A 115 -2.82 -4.40 1.07
N MET A 116 -3.47 -4.11 -0.06
CA MET A 116 -4.93 -4.01 -0.18
C MET A 116 -5.48 -5.19 -0.96
N ASN A 117 -6.26 -6.04 -0.31
CA ASN A 117 -6.97 -7.14 -0.94
C ASN A 117 -8.43 -6.75 -1.19
N PHE A 118 -8.76 -6.39 -2.42
CA PHE A 118 -10.09 -5.95 -2.81
C PHE A 118 -11.10 -7.10 -2.97
N LYS A 119 -10.62 -8.36 -2.97
CA LYS A 119 -11.51 -9.54 -2.96
C LYS A 119 -12.04 -9.82 -1.55
N SER A 120 -11.18 -9.73 -0.54
CA SER A 120 -11.55 -9.97 0.87
C SER A 120 -11.92 -8.72 1.63
N GLY A 121 -11.63 -7.53 1.09
CA GLY A 121 -11.82 -6.26 1.78
C GLY A 121 -10.82 -6.02 2.92
N VAL A 122 -9.66 -6.68 2.91
CA VAL A 122 -8.64 -6.57 3.96
C VAL A 122 -7.53 -5.61 3.51
N VAL A 123 -7.05 -4.79 4.44
CA VAL A 123 -5.85 -3.96 4.26
C VAL A 123 -4.87 -4.18 5.40
N SER A 124 -3.59 -4.30 5.05
CA SER A 124 -2.47 -4.17 5.98
C SER A 124 -1.73 -2.89 5.65
N ASP A 125 -1.44 -2.08 6.66
CA ASP A 125 -0.72 -0.81 6.56
C ASP A 125 0.55 -0.88 7.39
N VAL A 126 1.69 -0.65 6.74
CA VAL A 126 3.02 -0.64 7.34
C VAL A 126 3.63 0.73 7.14
N ALA A 127 3.69 1.52 8.20
CA ALA A 127 4.47 2.74 8.21
C ALA A 127 5.91 2.39 8.65
N PRO A 128 6.97 2.73 7.88
CA PRO A 128 8.35 2.30 8.13
C PRO A 128 8.86 2.62 9.52
N ASN A 129 8.38 3.69 10.13
CA ASN A 129 8.81 4.17 11.45
C ASN A 129 7.79 3.92 12.57
N LYS A 130 6.70 3.21 12.30
CA LYS A 130 5.63 2.96 13.27
C LYS A 130 5.47 1.47 13.54
N LYS A 131 5.45 1.11 14.81
CA LYS A 131 5.09 -0.23 15.29
C LYS A 131 3.99 -0.07 16.34
N PRO A 132 3.02 -0.99 16.40
CA PRO A 132 2.76 -2.12 15.49
C PRO A 132 2.16 -1.69 14.15
N GLN A 133 2.22 -2.61 13.17
CA GLN A 133 1.49 -2.48 11.90
C GLN A 133 -0.01 -2.34 12.17
N SER A 134 -0.73 -1.72 11.23
CA SER A 134 -2.19 -1.65 11.29
C SER A 134 -2.81 -2.69 10.38
N LEU A 135 -3.80 -3.40 10.88
CA LEU A 135 -4.62 -4.33 10.11
C LEU A 135 -6.06 -3.84 10.11
N GLY A 136 -6.69 -3.87 8.96
CA GLY A 136 -8.03 -3.31 8.84
C GLY A 136 -8.78 -3.79 7.61
N THR A 137 -9.83 -3.04 7.29
CA THR A 137 -10.66 -3.28 6.11
C THR A 137 -10.50 -2.16 5.11
N VAL A 138 -10.62 -2.51 3.81
CA VAL A 138 -10.68 -1.56 2.70
C VAL A 138 -11.98 -1.74 1.94
N LYS A 139 -12.66 -0.62 1.66
CA LYS A 139 -13.90 -0.56 0.89
C LYS A 139 -13.74 0.42 -0.25
N ILE A 140 -14.23 0.05 -1.44
CA ILE A 140 -14.34 0.96 -2.58
C ILE A 140 -15.63 1.77 -2.41
N LEU A 141 -15.50 3.10 -2.27
CA LEU A 141 -16.63 4.03 -2.24
C LEU A 141 -16.97 4.53 -3.64
N LYS A 142 -15.98 4.65 -4.50
CA LYS A 142 -16.12 5.03 -5.91
C LYS A 142 -15.04 4.33 -6.72
N THR A 143 -15.42 3.79 -7.89
CA THR A 143 -14.50 3.22 -8.86
C THR A 143 -13.82 4.30 -9.68
N GLY A 144 -12.58 4.04 -10.08
CA GLY A 144 -11.82 4.88 -11.01
C GLY A 144 -12.05 4.51 -12.47
N SER A 145 -11.20 5.06 -13.32
CA SER A 145 -11.28 4.88 -14.78
C SER A 145 -10.79 3.50 -15.24
N HIS A 146 -9.92 2.86 -14.48
CA HIS A 146 -9.33 1.57 -14.80
C HIS A 146 -9.72 0.53 -13.74
N PRO A 147 -10.05 -0.72 -14.14
CA PRO A 147 -10.39 -1.77 -13.17
C PRO A 147 -9.15 -2.16 -12.36
N ILE A 148 -9.36 -2.54 -11.09
CA ILE A 148 -8.33 -3.18 -10.27
C ILE A 148 -8.17 -4.63 -10.78
N PRO A 149 -6.95 -5.02 -11.22
CA PRO A 149 -6.67 -6.33 -11.83
C PRO A 149 -6.81 -7.51 -10.87
#